data_5ef74d328d4c0a4a4127dc65590e83e1
#
_entry.id   5ef74d328d4c0a4a4127dc65590e83e1
#
_cell.length_a   1.000
_cell.length_b   1.000
_cell.length_c   1.000
_cell.angle_alpha   90.00
_cell.angle_beta   90.00
_cell.angle_gamma   90.00
#
_symmetry.space_group_name_H-M   'P 1'
#
loop_
_entity.id
_entity.type
_entity.pdbx_description
1 polymer ?
#
loop_
_entity_poly.entity_id
_entity_poly.type
_entity_poly.pdbx_seq_one_letter_code
_entity_poly.pdbx_strand_id
1 'polypeptide(L)'
;FGDHILDIGCGWGGFMDYAASKGYKVTGITISDEQYNFSKRRLEKYANNAKVIKKDYRQFDMKFDAVVSIEMFEAVGKEFWKNYFLKIKSFLKPNKRALIQTITIDDKYFDFYEKNIDFIQSYIFPGGMMASEKKLEWVTNNCDLKLIKKRSFAQDYAKTLDIWHEQFLINWEKISLLGFNSKFKKIWSFYLMYCKAGFLSKRINVSHFTIS
;
A
#
# COMPACT_ATOMS: atom_id res chain seq x y z
N PHE A 1 -12.41 -17.81 -12.06
CA PHE A 1 -12.23 -18.71 -10.90
C PHE A 1 -10.93 -19.49 -11.12
N GLY A 2 -10.06 -19.59 -10.09
CA GLY A 2 -8.81 -20.37 -10.15
C GLY A 2 -7.52 -19.58 -10.38
N ASP A 3 -7.59 -18.29 -10.72
CA ASP A 3 -6.41 -17.44 -10.80
C ASP A 3 -5.69 -17.33 -9.45
N HIS A 4 -4.37 -17.38 -9.48
CA HIS A 4 -3.50 -17.25 -8.32
C HIS A 4 -2.96 -15.81 -8.25
N ILE A 5 -3.29 -15.10 -7.20
CA ILE A 5 -2.95 -13.68 -6.98
C ILE A 5 -1.81 -13.58 -5.97
N LEU A 6 -0.81 -12.75 -6.25
CA LEU A 6 0.18 -12.32 -5.26
C LEU A 6 -0.24 -10.98 -4.67
N ASP A 7 -0.21 -10.86 -3.34
CA ASP A 7 -0.37 -9.61 -2.59
C ASP A 7 0.96 -9.20 -1.96
N ILE A 8 1.61 -8.17 -2.52
CA ILE A 8 2.91 -7.68 -2.07
C ILE A 8 2.70 -6.67 -0.95
N GLY A 9 3.21 -6.98 0.25
CA GLY A 9 2.95 -6.18 1.43
C GLY A 9 1.52 -6.37 1.94
N CYS A 10 1.09 -7.61 2.13
CA CYS A 10 -0.31 -7.98 2.39
C CYS A 10 -0.88 -7.40 3.70
N GLY A 11 -0.07 -6.73 4.52
CA GLY A 11 -0.50 -6.10 5.75
C GLY A 11 -1.23 -7.08 6.68
N TRP A 12 -2.39 -6.66 7.16
CA TRP A 12 -3.25 -7.47 8.03
C TRP A 12 -4.15 -8.46 7.28
N GLY A 13 -3.89 -8.72 5.99
CA GLY A 13 -4.57 -9.72 5.17
C GLY A 13 -5.97 -9.34 4.69
N GLY A 14 -6.34 -8.06 4.71
CA GLY A 14 -7.69 -7.60 4.34
C GLY A 14 -8.05 -7.92 2.89
N PHE A 15 -7.17 -7.60 1.94
CA PHE A 15 -7.37 -7.94 0.53
C PHE A 15 -7.40 -9.46 0.32
N MET A 16 -6.50 -10.19 0.98
CA MET A 16 -6.44 -11.65 0.88
C MET A 16 -7.74 -12.32 1.37
N ASP A 17 -8.31 -11.86 2.49
CA ASP A 17 -9.58 -12.35 3.03
C ASP A 17 -10.71 -12.15 2.01
N TYR A 18 -10.78 -10.96 1.42
CA TYR A 18 -11.76 -10.68 0.37
C TYR A 18 -11.54 -11.54 -0.88
N ALA A 19 -10.32 -11.64 -1.40
CA ALA A 19 -10.02 -12.41 -2.60
C ALA A 19 -10.31 -13.91 -2.40
N ALA A 20 -9.90 -14.48 -1.25
CA ALA A 20 -10.17 -15.87 -0.91
C ALA A 20 -11.67 -16.16 -0.74
N SER A 21 -12.45 -15.21 -0.17
CA SER A 21 -13.91 -15.34 -0.07
C SER A 21 -14.61 -15.36 -1.43
N LYS A 22 -13.96 -14.84 -2.48
CA LYS A 22 -14.45 -14.89 -3.87
C LYS A 22 -13.93 -16.11 -4.65
N GLY A 23 -13.23 -17.03 -3.99
CA GLY A 23 -12.74 -18.27 -4.60
C GLY A 23 -11.40 -18.13 -5.34
N TYR A 24 -10.70 -17.00 -5.20
CA TYR A 24 -9.35 -16.86 -5.75
C TYR A 24 -8.31 -17.53 -4.86
N LYS A 25 -7.27 -18.08 -5.49
CA LYS A 25 -6.04 -18.45 -4.79
C LYS A 25 -5.22 -17.21 -4.51
N VAL A 26 -4.78 -16.99 -3.28
CA VAL A 26 -4.01 -15.80 -2.94
C VAL A 26 -2.80 -16.15 -2.08
N THR A 27 -1.65 -15.64 -2.47
CA THR A 27 -0.42 -15.66 -1.66
C THR A 27 -0.09 -14.23 -1.26
N GLY A 28 0.03 -13.97 0.03
CA GLY A 28 0.48 -12.66 0.54
C GLY A 28 1.88 -12.77 1.13
N ILE A 29 2.67 -11.73 0.92
CA ILE A 29 4.00 -11.62 1.50
C ILE A 29 4.10 -10.37 2.38
N THR A 30 4.73 -10.51 3.54
CA THR A 30 5.04 -9.43 4.46
C THR A 30 6.37 -9.69 5.16
N ILE A 31 7.03 -8.64 5.63
CA ILE A 31 8.25 -8.73 6.45
C ILE A 31 7.96 -8.61 7.95
N SER A 32 6.75 -8.14 8.34
CA SER A 32 6.36 -7.95 9.74
C SER A 32 5.88 -9.26 10.39
N ASP A 33 6.41 -9.57 11.56
CA ASP A 33 5.99 -10.71 12.36
C ASP A 33 4.54 -10.57 12.83
N GLU A 34 4.16 -9.38 13.26
CA GLU A 34 2.82 -9.08 13.76
C GLU A 34 1.77 -9.26 12.64
N GLN A 35 2.05 -8.69 11.46
CA GLN A 35 1.17 -8.82 10.29
C GLN A 35 1.08 -10.29 9.83
N TYR A 36 2.20 -11.00 9.77
CA TYR A 36 2.23 -12.42 9.41
C TYR A 36 1.35 -13.25 10.35
N ASN A 37 1.55 -13.12 11.66
CA ASN A 37 0.83 -13.90 12.66
C ASN A 37 -0.68 -13.57 12.67
N PHE A 38 -1.03 -12.30 12.53
CA PHE A 38 -2.41 -11.85 12.47
C PHE A 38 -3.10 -12.37 11.20
N SER A 39 -2.47 -12.14 10.03
CA SER A 39 -3.04 -12.55 8.74
C SER A 39 -3.18 -14.05 8.63
N LYS A 40 -2.25 -14.83 9.18
CA LYS A 40 -2.33 -16.28 9.23
C LYS A 40 -3.59 -16.74 9.98
N ARG A 41 -3.86 -16.19 11.18
CA ARG A 41 -5.09 -16.48 11.94
C ARG A 41 -6.35 -16.05 11.18
N ARG A 42 -6.35 -14.83 10.62
CA ARG A 42 -7.48 -14.29 9.85
C ARG A 42 -7.88 -15.18 8.67
N LEU A 43 -6.91 -15.79 8.01
CA LEU A 43 -7.08 -16.55 6.79
C LEU A 43 -7.20 -18.06 7.01
N GLU A 44 -7.17 -18.54 8.25
CA GLU A 44 -7.22 -19.96 8.60
C GLU A 44 -8.43 -20.68 7.98
N LYS A 45 -9.58 -20.01 7.95
CA LYS A 45 -10.81 -20.49 7.30
C LYS A 45 -10.68 -20.75 5.79
N TYR A 46 -9.62 -20.23 5.15
CA TYR A 46 -9.33 -20.41 3.71
C TYR A 46 -8.02 -21.19 3.47
N ALA A 47 -7.66 -22.12 4.34
CA ALA A 47 -6.37 -22.81 4.36
C ALA A 47 -5.89 -23.35 2.99
N ASN A 48 -6.82 -23.73 2.09
CA ASN A 48 -6.51 -24.22 0.76
C ASN A 48 -6.32 -23.12 -0.28
N ASN A 49 -6.86 -21.92 -0.04
CA ASN A 49 -6.90 -20.82 -1.02
C ASN A 49 -6.08 -19.61 -0.62
N ALA A 50 -5.69 -19.48 0.65
CA ALA A 50 -4.92 -18.32 1.13
C ALA A 50 -3.67 -18.78 1.87
N LYS A 51 -2.52 -18.23 1.48
CA LYS A 51 -1.22 -18.51 2.11
C LYS A 51 -0.49 -17.21 2.40
N VAL A 52 -0.10 -17.00 3.65
CA VAL A 52 0.78 -15.89 4.05
C VAL A 52 2.21 -16.41 4.18
N ILE A 53 3.16 -15.65 3.69
CA ILE A 53 4.60 -15.97 3.74
C ILE A 53 5.33 -14.77 4.33
N LYS A 54 6.12 -15.01 5.39
CA LYS A 54 7.04 -14.00 5.92
C LYS A 54 8.29 -13.98 5.04
N LYS A 55 8.37 -13.04 4.13
CA LYS A 55 9.52 -12.91 3.22
C LYS A 55 9.58 -11.51 2.61
N ASP A 56 10.80 -11.04 2.36
CA ASP A 56 11.02 -9.86 1.55
C ASP A 56 10.67 -10.17 0.07
N TYR A 57 9.89 -9.29 -0.57
CA TYR A 57 9.48 -9.47 -1.97
C TYR A 57 10.67 -9.56 -2.92
N ARG A 58 11.79 -8.93 -2.60
CA ARG A 58 13.01 -8.96 -3.40
C ARG A 58 13.63 -10.36 -3.50
N GLN A 59 13.41 -11.18 -2.48
CA GLN A 59 13.92 -12.55 -2.37
C GLN A 59 12.88 -13.60 -2.76
N PHE A 60 11.68 -13.17 -3.16
CA PHE A 60 10.60 -14.07 -3.55
C PHE A 60 10.68 -14.36 -5.05
N ASP A 61 10.37 -15.60 -5.44
CA ASP A 61 10.42 -16.01 -6.84
C ASP A 61 9.34 -17.05 -7.13
N MET A 62 8.24 -16.60 -7.69
CA MET A 62 7.13 -17.40 -8.19
C MET A 62 6.35 -16.57 -9.22
N LYS A 63 5.60 -17.22 -10.11
CA LYS A 63 4.74 -16.56 -11.10
C LYS A 63 3.27 -16.70 -10.79
N PHE A 64 2.54 -15.61 -11.02
CA PHE A 64 1.14 -15.45 -10.66
C PHE A 64 0.29 -14.98 -11.85
N ASP A 65 -1.03 -15.21 -11.74
CA ASP A 65 -2.00 -14.73 -12.73
C ASP A 65 -2.34 -13.25 -12.54
N ALA A 66 -2.14 -12.74 -11.33
CA ALA A 66 -2.22 -11.30 -11.04
C ALA A 66 -1.28 -10.95 -9.88
N VAL A 67 -0.85 -9.70 -9.85
CA VAL A 67 -0.10 -9.12 -8.72
C VAL A 67 -0.87 -7.91 -8.21
N VAL A 68 -1.01 -7.81 -6.90
CA VAL A 68 -1.60 -6.65 -6.22
C VAL A 68 -0.59 -6.11 -5.21
N SER A 69 -0.53 -4.81 -5.07
CA SER A 69 0.26 -4.13 -4.05
C SER A 69 -0.50 -2.88 -3.60
N ILE A 70 -0.88 -2.84 -2.32
CA ILE A 70 -1.76 -1.79 -1.78
C ILE A 70 -0.99 -0.98 -0.75
N GLU A 71 -0.70 0.29 -1.08
CA GLU A 71 0.00 1.26 -0.21
C GLU A 71 1.32 0.70 0.38
N MET A 72 2.06 0.00 -0.45
CA MET A 72 3.38 -0.52 -0.12
C MET A 72 4.49 0.24 -0.85
N PHE A 73 4.18 0.78 -2.04
CA PHE A 73 5.15 1.46 -2.89
C PHE A 73 5.75 2.69 -2.22
N GLU A 74 4.99 3.37 -1.35
CA GLU A 74 5.45 4.51 -0.55
C GLU A 74 6.60 4.16 0.42
N ALA A 75 6.68 2.89 0.83
CA ALA A 75 7.76 2.40 1.67
C ALA A 75 9.01 1.96 0.86
N VAL A 76 8.92 2.00 -0.48
CA VAL A 76 10.04 1.70 -1.37
C VAL A 76 10.82 2.99 -1.63
N GLY A 77 12.02 3.11 -1.12
CA GLY A 77 12.89 4.26 -1.37
C GLY A 77 13.07 4.49 -2.88
N LYS A 78 13.21 5.75 -3.29
CA LYS A 78 13.28 6.16 -4.71
C LYS A 78 14.33 5.38 -5.50
N GLU A 79 15.47 5.11 -4.89
CA GLU A 79 16.58 4.34 -5.46
C GLU A 79 16.19 2.91 -5.83
N PHE A 80 15.13 2.36 -5.21
CA PHE A 80 14.65 1.00 -5.44
C PHE A 80 13.41 0.92 -6.33
N TRP A 81 12.82 2.02 -6.78
CA TRP A 81 11.60 2.02 -7.59
C TRP A 81 11.72 1.16 -8.84
N LYS A 82 12.84 1.29 -9.58
CA LYS A 82 13.09 0.44 -10.76
C LYS A 82 13.11 -1.04 -10.39
N ASN A 83 13.81 -1.40 -9.32
CA ASN A 83 13.89 -2.78 -8.85
C ASN A 83 12.52 -3.34 -8.44
N TYR A 84 11.69 -2.52 -7.78
CA TYR A 84 10.32 -2.89 -7.41
C TYR A 84 9.48 -3.25 -8.65
N PHE A 85 9.49 -2.44 -9.70
CA PHE A 85 8.73 -2.72 -10.91
C PHE A 85 9.29 -3.92 -11.70
N LEU A 86 10.60 -4.08 -11.75
CA LEU A 86 11.22 -5.29 -12.34
C LEU A 86 10.81 -6.56 -11.58
N LYS A 87 10.71 -6.51 -10.26
CA LYS A 87 10.21 -7.64 -9.46
C LYS A 87 8.73 -7.91 -9.73
N ILE A 88 7.88 -6.90 -9.81
CA ILE A 88 6.47 -7.08 -10.20
C ILE A 88 6.38 -7.76 -11.57
N LYS A 89 7.14 -7.29 -12.55
CA LYS A 89 7.21 -7.92 -13.88
C LYS A 89 7.62 -9.38 -13.79
N SER A 90 8.61 -9.71 -12.97
CA SER A 90 9.09 -11.09 -12.80
C SER A 90 8.03 -12.01 -12.18
N PHE A 91 7.13 -11.49 -11.37
CA PHE A 91 6.04 -12.25 -10.74
C PHE A 91 4.86 -12.52 -11.67
N LEU A 92 4.72 -11.77 -12.75
CA LEU A 92 3.61 -11.94 -13.68
C LEU A 92 3.87 -13.09 -14.65
N LYS A 93 2.87 -13.93 -14.86
CA LYS A 93 2.83 -14.83 -16.02
C LYS A 93 2.67 -14.00 -17.31
N PRO A 94 2.98 -14.54 -18.50
CA PRO A 94 2.79 -13.83 -19.77
C PRO A 94 1.36 -13.27 -19.92
N ASN A 95 1.25 -12.05 -20.42
CA ASN A 95 -0.03 -11.35 -20.68
C ASN A 95 -0.91 -11.11 -19.45
N LYS A 96 -0.37 -11.23 -18.24
CA LYS A 96 -1.07 -10.94 -16.98
C LYS A 96 -0.74 -9.51 -16.51
N ARG A 97 -1.48 -9.05 -15.51
CA ARG A 97 -1.48 -7.65 -15.06
C ARG A 97 -1.22 -7.53 -13.57
N ALA A 98 -0.64 -6.39 -13.20
CA ALA A 98 -0.59 -6.00 -11.80
C ALA A 98 -1.48 -4.78 -11.55
N LEU A 99 -2.02 -4.68 -10.32
CA LEU A 99 -2.70 -3.51 -9.79
C LEU A 99 -1.93 -2.97 -8.60
N ILE A 100 -1.55 -1.71 -8.69
CA ILE A 100 -0.88 -1.00 -7.60
C ILE A 100 -1.80 0.10 -7.11
N GLN A 101 -2.14 0.07 -5.83
CA GLN A 101 -2.72 1.22 -5.15
C GLN A 101 -1.58 1.98 -4.48
N THR A 102 -1.45 3.25 -4.81
CA THR A 102 -0.44 4.11 -4.18
C THR A 102 -0.91 5.56 -4.10
N ILE A 103 -0.39 6.26 -3.11
CA ILE A 103 -0.54 7.70 -2.95
C ILE A 103 0.49 8.38 -3.84
N THR A 104 0.05 9.39 -4.59
CA THR A 104 0.91 10.20 -5.44
C THR A 104 0.83 11.66 -5.04
N ILE A 105 1.93 12.38 -5.17
CA ILE A 105 1.96 13.84 -5.05
C ILE A 105 1.76 14.48 -6.43
N ASP A 106 1.08 15.63 -6.50
CA ASP A 106 0.95 16.38 -7.74
C ASP A 106 2.36 16.75 -8.30
N ASP A 107 2.55 16.57 -9.59
CA ASP A 107 3.84 16.76 -10.27
C ASP A 107 4.51 18.11 -9.95
N LYS A 108 3.71 19.18 -9.82
CA LYS A 108 4.23 20.53 -9.52
C LYS A 108 4.87 20.68 -8.14
N TYR A 109 4.57 19.76 -7.20
CA TYR A 109 5.15 19.76 -5.86
C TYR A 109 6.24 18.71 -5.66
N PHE A 110 6.43 17.81 -6.63
CA PHE A 110 7.32 16.66 -6.47
C PHE A 110 8.77 17.09 -6.19
N ASP A 111 9.32 18.02 -6.96
CA ASP A 111 10.73 18.43 -6.82
C ASP A 111 11.04 19.11 -5.47
N PHE A 112 10.04 19.80 -4.90
CA PHE A 112 10.14 20.35 -3.55
C PHE A 112 10.03 19.24 -2.50
N TYR A 113 9.04 18.36 -2.63
CA TYR A 113 8.80 17.26 -1.71
C TYR A 113 10.00 16.30 -1.62
N GLU A 114 10.61 15.99 -2.76
CA GLU A 114 11.76 15.09 -2.83
C GLU A 114 12.98 15.61 -2.03
N LYS A 115 13.12 16.92 -1.93
CA LYS A 115 14.29 17.58 -1.28
C LYS A 115 14.04 17.96 0.17
N ASN A 116 12.81 17.87 0.65
CA ASN A 116 12.41 18.36 1.96
C ASN A 116 11.64 17.27 2.72
N ILE A 117 12.13 16.97 3.92
CA ILE A 117 11.47 16.02 4.83
C ILE A 117 10.23 16.69 5.42
N ASP A 118 9.09 16.05 5.28
CA ASP A 118 7.83 16.53 5.86
C ASP A 118 7.51 15.89 7.22
N PHE A 119 6.33 16.23 7.75
CA PHE A 119 5.84 15.68 9.03
C PHE A 119 5.68 14.15 8.97
N ILE A 120 5.18 13.62 7.83
CA ILE A 120 4.94 12.18 7.69
C ILE A 120 6.26 11.41 7.74
N GLN A 121 7.24 11.86 6.99
CA GLN A 121 8.58 11.25 6.97
C GLN A 121 9.31 11.40 8.31
N SER A 122 9.05 12.50 9.05
CA SER A 122 9.71 12.74 10.34
C SER A 122 9.14 11.91 11.49
N TYR A 123 7.80 11.67 11.50
CA TYR A 123 7.13 11.16 12.70
C TYR A 123 6.30 9.90 12.50
N ILE A 124 5.92 9.56 11.27
CA ILE A 124 4.98 8.46 10.99
C ILE A 124 5.65 7.35 10.18
N PHE A 125 6.21 7.68 9.02
CA PHE A 125 6.84 6.74 8.10
C PHE A 125 8.24 7.23 7.68
N PRO A 126 9.26 7.06 8.55
CA PRO A 126 10.62 7.42 8.20
C PRO A 126 11.09 6.70 6.94
N GLY A 127 11.64 7.46 5.98
CA GLY A 127 12.08 6.93 4.68
C GLY A 127 10.94 6.72 3.66
N GLY A 128 9.70 7.02 4.01
CA GLY A 128 8.58 6.98 3.07
C GLY A 128 8.74 8.01 1.96
N MET A 129 8.35 7.64 0.72
CA MET A 129 8.48 8.51 -0.45
C MET A 129 7.32 8.31 -1.42
N MET A 130 6.54 9.37 -1.64
CA MET A 130 5.51 9.36 -2.68
C MET A 130 6.14 9.69 -4.04
N ALA A 131 5.76 8.96 -5.08
CA ALA A 131 6.06 9.37 -6.45
C ALA A 131 5.03 10.39 -6.94
N SER A 132 5.39 11.19 -7.95
CA SER A 132 4.39 11.83 -8.77
C SER A 132 3.93 10.87 -9.88
N GLU A 133 2.78 11.17 -10.51
CA GLU A 133 2.25 10.32 -11.58
C GLU A 133 3.23 10.24 -12.77
N LYS A 134 3.85 11.35 -13.15
CA LYS A 134 4.87 11.35 -14.22
C LYS A 134 6.09 10.52 -13.87
N LYS A 135 6.53 10.55 -12.61
CA LYS A 135 7.65 9.71 -12.16
C LYS A 135 7.27 8.23 -12.14
N LEU A 136 6.05 7.91 -11.73
CA LEU A 136 5.53 6.55 -11.77
C LEU A 136 5.51 6.02 -13.21
N GLU A 137 4.95 6.79 -14.14
CA GLU A 137 4.91 6.42 -15.56
C GLU A 137 6.32 6.28 -16.16
N TRP A 138 7.21 7.20 -15.83
CA TRP A 138 8.60 7.13 -16.29
C TRP A 138 9.28 5.85 -15.82
N VAL A 139 9.16 5.49 -14.55
CA VAL A 139 9.84 4.30 -14.02
C VAL A 139 9.22 3.00 -14.55
N THR A 140 7.89 2.94 -14.70
CA THR A 140 7.22 1.76 -15.29
C THR A 140 7.64 1.55 -16.74
N ASN A 141 7.67 2.60 -17.55
CA ASN A 141 8.12 2.54 -18.95
C ASN A 141 9.59 2.05 -19.06
N ASN A 142 10.47 2.48 -18.14
CA ASN A 142 11.86 2.02 -18.10
C ASN A 142 12.03 0.57 -17.59
N CYS A 143 10.94 -0.10 -17.22
CA CYS A 143 10.88 -1.52 -16.87
C CYS A 143 10.13 -2.35 -17.93
N ASP A 144 9.85 -1.79 -19.12
CA ASP A 144 8.97 -2.36 -20.14
C ASP A 144 7.62 -2.81 -19.57
N LEU A 145 7.05 -1.98 -18.71
CA LEU A 145 5.70 -2.08 -18.19
C LEU A 145 4.91 -0.88 -18.66
N LYS A 146 3.68 -1.10 -19.08
CA LYS A 146 2.78 -0.02 -19.55
C LYS A 146 1.67 0.23 -18.53
N LEU A 147 1.45 1.50 -18.21
CA LEU A 147 0.25 1.92 -17.49
C LEU A 147 -0.95 1.82 -18.43
N ILE A 148 -1.88 0.89 -18.13
CA ILE A 148 -3.05 0.60 -18.99
C ILE A 148 -4.27 1.40 -18.52
N LYS A 149 -4.45 1.52 -17.20
CA LYS A 149 -5.64 2.13 -16.61
C LYS A 149 -5.29 2.76 -15.28
N LYS A 150 -5.89 3.93 -15.04
CA LYS A 150 -5.85 4.62 -13.74
C LYS A 150 -7.26 4.90 -13.25
N ARG A 151 -7.48 4.73 -11.95
CA ARG A 151 -8.69 5.18 -11.25
C ARG A 151 -8.29 5.89 -9.97
N SER A 152 -8.61 7.17 -9.88
CA SER A 152 -8.32 8.02 -8.71
C SER A 152 -9.55 8.16 -7.82
N PHE A 153 -9.33 8.25 -6.49
CA PHE A 153 -10.41 8.33 -5.50
C PHE A 153 -10.00 9.12 -4.23
N ALA A 154 -9.25 10.20 -4.39
CA ALA A 154 -8.79 11.05 -3.29
C ALA A 154 -9.90 11.52 -2.36
N GLN A 155 -11.08 11.89 -2.90
CA GLN A 155 -12.21 12.36 -2.10
C GLN A 155 -12.81 11.27 -1.21
N ASP A 156 -12.83 10.03 -1.70
CA ASP A 156 -13.29 8.88 -0.92
C ASP A 156 -12.29 8.55 0.20
N TYR A 157 -10.97 8.70 -0.09
CA TYR A 157 -9.95 8.50 0.91
C TYR A 157 -9.98 9.57 2.01
N ALA A 158 -10.28 10.83 1.66
CA ALA A 158 -10.49 11.89 2.64
C ALA A 158 -11.64 11.57 3.61
N LYS A 159 -12.74 10.99 3.11
CA LYS A 159 -13.85 10.50 3.97
C LYS A 159 -13.41 9.33 4.85
N THR A 160 -12.62 8.41 4.32
CA THR A 160 -12.07 7.29 5.09
C THR A 160 -11.22 7.79 6.26
N LEU A 161 -10.38 8.80 6.03
CA LEU A 161 -9.56 9.42 7.08
C LEU A 161 -10.39 10.11 8.15
N ASP A 162 -11.54 10.73 7.80
CA ASP A 162 -12.49 11.25 8.78
C ASP A 162 -13.04 10.14 9.68
N ILE A 163 -13.54 9.07 9.07
CA ILE A 163 -14.08 7.93 9.81
C ILE A 163 -13.01 7.32 10.72
N TRP A 164 -11.78 7.17 10.24
CA TRP A 164 -10.68 6.67 11.06
C TRP A 164 -10.36 7.59 12.23
N HIS A 165 -10.37 8.92 12.02
CA HIS A 165 -10.14 9.89 13.08
C HIS A 165 -11.23 9.84 14.15
N GLU A 166 -12.49 9.81 13.73
CA GLU A 166 -13.64 9.67 14.66
C GLU A 166 -13.52 8.36 15.47
N GLN A 167 -13.28 7.23 14.81
CA GLN A 167 -13.12 5.95 15.48
C GLN A 167 -11.92 5.93 16.43
N PHE A 168 -10.83 6.58 16.07
CA PHE A 168 -9.67 6.73 16.94
C PHE A 168 -10.02 7.52 18.21
N LEU A 169 -10.75 8.62 18.09
CA LEU A 169 -11.17 9.43 19.24
C LEU A 169 -12.17 8.70 20.14
N ILE A 170 -13.16 8.02 19.57
CA ILE A 170 -14.15 7.21 20.30
C ILE A 170 -13.46 6.08 21.09
N ASN A 171 -12.45 5.46 20.52
CA ASN A 171 -11.75 4.35 21.17
C ASN A 171 -10.53 4.80 21.99
N TRP A 172 -10.32 6.09 22.18
CA TRP A 172 -9.10 6.61 22.82
C TRP A 172 -8.84 6.02 24.21
N GLU A 173 -9.86 5.87 25.04
CA GLU A 173 -9.71 5.29 26.38
C GLU A 173 -9.12 3.88 26.31
N LYS A 174 -9.63 3.03 25.41
CA LYS A 174 -9.10 1.67 25.21
C LYS A 174 -7.67 1.70 24.67
N ILE A 175 -7.36 2.63 23.76
CA ILE A 175 -6.03 2.79 23.19
C ILE A 175 -5.03 3.24 24.25
N SER A 176 -5.42 4.15 25.16
CA SER A 176 -4.55 4.63 26.23
C SER A 176 -4.17 3.52 27.22
N LEU A 177 -5.06 2.57 27.46
CA LEU A 177 -4.79 1.38 28.27
C LEU A 177 -3.71 0.43 27.68
N LEU A 178 -3.43 0.56 26.37
CA LEU A 178 -2.35 -0.16 25.70
C LEU A 178 -0.98 0.53 25.86
N GLY A 179 -0.91 1.62 26.64
CA GLY A 179 0.34 2.35 26.91
C GLY A 179 0.55 3.59 26.02
N PHE A 180 -0.38 3.93 25.14
CA PHE A 180 -0.29 5.14 24.33
C PHE A 180 -0.65 6.39 25.13
N ASN A 181 0.18 7.43 25.06
CA ASN A 181 0.02 8.66 25.83
C ASN A 181 -0.63 9.82 25.03
N SER A 182 -0.85 10.94 25.68
CA SER A 182 -1.45 12.13 25.08
C SER A 182 -0.62 12.73 23.92
N LYS A 183 0.70 12.55 23.93
CA LYS A 183 1.57 12.97 22.82
C LYS A 183 1.26 12.14 21.56
N PHE A 184 1.13 10.83 21.72
CA PHE A 184 0.73 9.96 20.61
C PHE A 184 -0.66 10.34 20.08
N LYS A 185 -1.63 10.61 20.96
CA LYS A 185 -2.98 11.06 20.56
C LYS A 185 -2.91 12.29 19.64
N LYS A 186 -2.13 13.30 20.00
CA LYS A 186 -1.96 14.52 19.21
C LYS A 186 -1.30 14.26 17.87
N ILE A 187 -0.21 13.48 17.85
CA ILE A 187 0.53 13.14 16.62
C ILE A 187 -0.37 12.37 15.66
N TRP A 188 -1.09 11.35 16.15
CA TRP A 188 -1.95 10.51 15.32
C TRP A 188 -3.16 11.26 14.76
N SER A 189 -3.81 12.08 15.59
CA SER A 189 -4.89 12.97 15.13
C SER A 189 -4.40 13.96 14.08
N PHE A 190 -3.24 14.57 14.29
CA PHE A 190 -2.65 15.49 13.31
C PHE A 190 -2.32 14.76 12.00
N TYR A 191 -1.74 13.56 12.07
CA TYR A 191 -1.44 12.73 10.91
C TYR A 191 -2.68 12.50 10.04
N LEU A 192 -3.78 12.01 10.63
CA LEU A 192 -5.01 11.73 9.90
C LEU A 192 -5.58 12.99 9.23
N MET A 193 -5.59 14.11 9.95
CA MET A 193 -6.10 15.37 9.42
C MET A 193 -5.16 16.02 8.40
N TYR A 194 -3.86 15.89 8.56
CA TYR A 194 -2.86 16.35 7.60
C TYR A 194 -3.02 15.62 6.25
N CYS A 195 -3.13 14.29 6.28
CA CYS A 195 -3.40 13.49 5.08
C CYS A 195 -4.74 13.87 4.43
N LYS A 196 -5.81 14.01 5.23
CA LYS A 196 -7.13 14.46 4.73
C LYS A 196 -7.02 15.80 3.99
N ALA A 197 -6.37 16.79 4.60
CA ALA A 197 -6.17 18.09 3.98
C ALA A 197 -5.39 18.00 2.66
N GLY A 198 -4.38 17.12 2.60
CA GLY A 198 -3.62 16.82 1.37
C GLY A 198 -4.50 16.30 0.24
N PHE A 199 -5.42 15.37 0.52
CA PHE A 199 -6.37 14.84 -0.46
C PHE A 199 -7.42 15.88 -0.88
N LEU A 200 -8.01 16.62 0.07
CA LEU A 200 -9.01 17.65 -0.22
C LEU A 200 -8.44 18.80 -1.06
N SER A 201 -7.21 19.22 -0.79
CA SER A 201 -6.51 20.26 -1.55
C SER A 201 -6.00 19.78 -2.91
N LYS A 202 -6.16 18.50 -3.23
CA LYS A 202 -5.61 17.85 -4.45
C LYS A 202 -4.08 17.91 -4.53
N ARG A 203 -3.40 18.18 -3.42
CA ARG A 203 -1.94 18.14 -3.36
C ARG A 203 -1.41 16.72 -3.48
N ILE A 204 -2.15 15.78 -2.92
CA ILE A 204 -1.93 14.36 -3.08
C ILE A 204 -3.18 13.67 -3.62
N ASN A 205 -3.00 12.54 -4.26
CA ASN A 205 -4.06 11.68 -4.75
C ASN A 205 -3.77 10.23 -4.34
N VAL A 206 -4.78 9.37 -4.37
CA VAL A 206 -4.62 7.92 -4.30
C VAL A 206 -5.28 7.31 -5.51
N SER A 207 -4.60 6.37 -6.12
CA SER A 207 -5.08 5.77 -7.37
C SER A 207 -4.76 4.28 -7.46
N HIS A 208 -5.63 3.57 -8.15
CA HIS A 208 -5.33 2.26 -8.70
C HIS A 208 -4.65 2.43 -10.05
N PHE A 209 -3.45 1.91 -10.18
CA PHE A 209 -2.70 1.83 -11.42
C PHE A 209 -2.66 0.38 -11.89
N THR A 210 -3.29 0.10 -13.05
CA THR A 210 -3.17 -1.21 -13.70
C THR A 210 -2.02 -1.16 -14.69
N ILE A 211 -1.10 -2.09 -14.58
CA ILE A 211 0.10 -2.20 -15.39
C ILE A 211 0.24 -3.60 -16.01
N SER A 212 0.86 -3.67 -17.17
CA SER A 212 1.18 -4.93 -17.87
C SER A 212 2.52 -4.85 -18.56
#